data_ea4ccd28e34a8c38db76d82e146d50e9
#
_entry.id   ea4ccd28e34a8c38db76d82e146d50e9
#
_cell.length_a   1.000
_cell.length_b   1.000
_cell.length_c   1.000
_cell.angle_alpha   90.00
_cell.angle_beta   90.00
_cell.angle_gamma   90.00
#
_symmetry.space_group_name_H-M   'P 1'
#
loop_
_entity.id
_entity.type
_entity.pdbx_description
1 polymer ?
#
loop_
_entity_poly.entity_id
_entity_poly.type
_entity_poly.pdbx_seq_one_letter_code
_entity_poly.pdbx_strand_id
1 'polypeptide(L)'
;MNAKVWSKTSCPYCKMALEELNKRGFSSKVLYIGQNGITKEDLLKEVPNARTVPQIFIEDVYIGGYTELMKYFTSEQYNKGDTFAERKR
;
A
#
# COMPACT_ATOMS: atom_id res chain seq x y z
N MET A 1 8.36 9.46 -0.58
CA MET A 1 6.89 9.40 -0.57
C MET A 1 6.40 8.57 0.61
N ASN A 2 5.23 8.86 1.08
CA ASN A 2 4.68 8.20 2.25
C ASN A 2 3.57 7.24 1.88
N ALA A 3 3.58 6.08 2.54
CA ALA A 3 2.54 5.08 2.35
C ALA A 3 1.93 4.73 3.69
N LYS A 4 0.68 4.31 3.68
CA LYS A 4 -0.01 3.79 4.85
C LYS A 4 -0.56 2.43 4.48
N VAL A 5 -0.29 1.43 5.32
CA VAL A 5 -0.66 0.05 5.05
C VAL A 5 -1.43 -0.53 6.23
N TRP A 6 -2.68 -0.92 5.98
CA TRP A 6 -3.46 -1.67 6.96
C TRP A 6 -3.06 -3.14 6.83
N SER A 7 -2.68 -3.75 7.93
CA SER A 7 -2.04 -5.05 7.91
C SER A 7 -2.56 -5.95 9.04
N LYS A 8 -2.14 -7.20 9.03
CA LYS A 8 -2.31 -8.16 10.12
C LYS A 8 -0.99 -8.86 10.33
N THR A 9 -0.82 -9.45 11.53
CA THR A 9 0.46 -10.03 11.89
C THR A 9 0.84 -11.26 11.07
N SER A 10 -0.11 -12.04 10.62
CA SER A 10 0.19 -13.27 9.88
C SER A 10 -0.26 -13.16 8.44
N CYS A 11 0.15 -12.11 7.76
CA CYS A 11 -0.30 -11.84 6.41
C CYS A 11 0.89 -11.78 5.45
N PRO A 12 1.11 -12.83 4.65
CA PRO A 12 2.23 -12.83 3.70
C PRO A 12 2.17 -11.71 2.69
N TYR A 13 1.00 -11.39 2.17
CA TYR A 13 0.87 -10.32 1.19
C TYR A 13 1.13 -8.95 1.80
N CYS A 14 0.79 -8.78 3.07
CA CYS A 14 1.12 -7.55 3.78
C CYS A 14 2.62 -7.36 3.85
N LYS A 15 3.32 -8.42 4.20
CA LYS A 15 4.78 -8.39 4.27
C LYS A 15 5.39 -8.10 2.91
N MET A 16 4.88 -8.74 1.87
CA MET A 16 5.37 -8.53 0.52
C MET A 16 5.15 -7.08 0.08
N ALA A 17 3.99 -6.52 0.41
CA ALA A 17 3.70 -5.13 0.07
C ALA A 17 4.68 -4.18 0.76
N LEU A 18 4.95 -4.42 2.04
CA LEU A 18 5.87 -3.58 2.78
C LEU A 18 7.30 -3.67 2.21
N GLU A 19 7.70 -4.86 1.82
CA GLU A 19 9.02 -5.04 1.21
C GLU A 19 9.13 -4.27 -0.10
N GLU A 20 8.08 -4.30 -0.92
CA GLU A 20 8.09 -3.58 -2.19
C GLU A 20 8.13 -2.08 -1.97
N LEU A 21 7.38 -1.59 -1.01
CA LEU A 21 7.38 -0.17 -0.69
C LEU A 21 8.75 0.26 -0.19
N ASN A 22 9.34 -0.53 0.71
CA ASN A 22 10.65 -0.22 1.25
C ASN A 22 11.73 -0.21 0.16
N LYS A 23 11.66 -1.19 -0.73
CA LYS A 23 12.62 -1.32 -1.82
C LYS A 23 12.60 -0.09 -2.72
N ARG A 24 11.46 0.58 -2.82
CA ARG A 24 11.30 1.75 -3.67
C ARG A 24 11.41 3.07 -2.93
N GLY A 25 11.87 3.03 -1.70
CA GLY A 25 12.15 4.24 -0.93
C GLY A 25 10.95 4.88 -0.26
N PHE A 26 9.85 4.19 -0.14
CA PHE A 26 8.68 4.72 0.55
C PHE A 26 8.85 4.62 2.06
N SER A 27 8.39 5.64 2.77
CA SER A 27 8.22 5.57 4.22
C SER A 27 6.83 5.02 4.48
N SER A 28 6.75 3.91 5.19
CA SER A 28 5.49 3.22 5.40
C SER A 28 5.04 3.31 6.85
N LYS A 29 3.80 3.75 7.05
CA LYS A 29 3.14 3.66 8.34
C LYS A 29 2.26 2.43 8.32
N VAL A 30 2.48 1.51 9.24
CA VAL A 30 1.78 0.23 9.27
C VAL A 30 0.78 0.22 10.41
N LEU A 31 -0.46 -0.11 10.10
CA LEU A 31 -1.52 -0.20 11.09
C LEU A 31 -1.93 -1.66 11.19
N TYR A 32 -1.54 -2.29 12.30
CA TYR A 32 -1.84 -3.71 12.52
C TYR A 32 -3.19 -3.86 13.20
N ILE A 33 -4.14 -4.41 12.46
CA ILE A 33 -5.47 -4.66 13.00
C ILE A 33 -5.37 -5.66 14.16
N GLY A 34 -5.98 -5.32 15.29
CA GLY A 34 -5.91 -6.13 16.49
C GLY A 34 -4.81 -5.73 17.45
N GLN A 35 -4.02 -4.71 17.11
CA GLN A 35 -2.95 -4.23 17.98
C GLN A 35 -3.14 -2.75 18.23
N ASN A 36 -2.71 -2.31 19.41
CA ASN A 36 -2.72 -0.89 19.80
C ASN A 36 -4.09 -0.22 19.65
N GLY A 37 -5.15 -0.99 19.87
CA GLY A 37 -6.51 -0.45 19.79
C GLY A 37 -7.03 -0.27 18.37
N ILE A 38 -6.28 -0.72 17.37
CA ILE A 38 -6.71 -0.62 15.97
C ILE A 38 -7.64 -1.77 15.64
N THR A 39 -8.82 -1.45 15.11
CA THR A 39 -9.84 -2.44 14.86
C THR A 39 -10.18 -2.54 13.38
N LYS A 40 -10.87 -3.62 13.03
CA LYS A 40 -11.38 -3.79 11.68
C LYS A 40 -12.31 -2.65 11.30
N GLU A 41 -13.09 -2.18 12.28
CA GLU A 41 -13.99 -1.06 12.03
C GLU A 41 -13.24 0.21 11.64
N ASP A 42 -12.07 0.41 12.21
CA ASP A 42 -11.24 1.56 11.83
C ASP A 42 -10.88 1.49 10.35
N LEU A 43 -10.50 0.32 9.87
CA LEU A 43 -10.22 0.13 8.46
C LEU A 43 -11.45 0.40 7.61
N LEU A 44 -12.60 -0.11 8.03
CA LEU A 44 -13.83 0.02 7.25
C LEU A 44 -14.31 1.47 7.16
N LYS A 45 -13.90 2.32 8.09
CA LYS A 45 -14.20 3.74 7.97
C LYS A 45 -13.50 4.37 6.79
N GLU A 46 -12.29 3.91 6.48
CA GLU A 46 -11.52 4.43 5.35
C GLU A 46 -11.82 3.67 4.05
N VAL A 47 -12.01 2.37 4.16
CA VAL A 47 -12.26 1.51 3.00
C VAL A 47 -13.48 0.66 3.28
N PRO A 48 -14.69 1.21 3.05
CA PRO A 48 -15.93 0.52 3.45
C PRO A 48 -16.11 -0.86 2.85
N ASN A 49 -15.53 -1.11 1.70
CA ASN A 49 -15.70 -2.41 1.03
C ASN A 49 -14.52 -3.34 1.26
N ALA A 50 -13.64 -3.02 2.19
CA ALA A 50 -12.46 -3.85 2.44
C ALA A 50 -12.87 -5.21 2.98
N ARG A 51 -12.28 -6.26 2.43
CA ARG A 51 -12.51 -7.62 2.90
C ARG A 51 -11.22 -8.30 3.31
N THR A 52 -10.10 -7.75 2.88
CA THR A 52 -8.79 -8.36 3.09
C THR A 52 -7.79 -7.30 3.47
N VAL A 53 -6.61 -7.75 3.86
CA VAL A 53 -5.42 -6.92 4.00
C VAL A 53 -4.35 -7.52 3.12
N PRO A 54 -3.39 -6.74 2.64
CA PRO A 54 -3.17 -5.34 2.97
C PRO A 54 -4.15 -4.41 2.24
N GLN A 55 -4.37 -3.24 2.84
CA GLN A 55 -5.06 -2.13 2.18
C GLN A 55 -4.11 -0.95 2.24
N ILE A 56 -3.77 -0.38 1.09
CA ILE A 56 -2.63 0.50 0.93
C ILE A 56 -3.05 1.86 0.42
N PHE A 57 -2.50 2.90 1.03
CA PHE A 57 -2.65 4.28 0.58
C PHE A 57 -1.27 4.83 0.29
N ILE A 58 -1.14 5.61 -0.79
CA ILE A 58 0.08 6.33 -1.11
C ILE A 58 -0.27 7.81 -1.22
N GLU A 59 0.38 8.63 -0.40
CA GLU A 59 0.13 10.07 -0.32
C GLU A 59 -1.37 10.35 -0.17
N ASP A 60 -2.00 9.57 0.72
CA ASP A 60 -3.42 9.67 1.07
C ASP A 60 -4.37 9.26 -0.05
N VAL A 61 -3.85 8.67 -1.12
CA VAL A 61 -4.69 8.15 -2.20
C VAL A 61 -4.79 6.64 -2.05
N TYR A 62 -6.02 6.13 -2.04
CA TYR A 62 -6.25 4.70 -1.89
C TYR A 62 -5.77 3.94 -3.12
N ILE A 63 -4.95 2.93 -2.90
CA ILE A 63 -4.40 2.11 -3.98
C ILE A 63 -5.12 0.76 -4.06
N GLY A 64 -5.33 0.11 -2.90
CA GLY A 64 -5.92 -1.21 -2.86
C GLY A 64 -5.02 -2.20 -2.16
N GLY A 65 -5.05 -3.44 -2.59
CA GLY A 65 -4.24 -4.51 -2.02
C GLY A 65 -2.90 -4.65 -2.72
N TYR A 66 -2.26 -5.79 -2.49
CA TYR A 66 -0.94 -6.05 -3.04
C TYR A 66 -0.95 -6.01 -4.57
N THR A 67 -1.94 -6.66 -5.20
CA THR A 67 -2.01 -6.70 -6.66
C THR A 67 -2.14 -5.30 -7.24
N GLU A 68 -3.00 -4.49 -6.65
CA GLU A 68 -3.19 -3.12 -7.09
C GLU A 68 -1.93 -2.28 -6.88
N LEU A 69 -1.20 -2.55 -5.80
CA LEU A 69 0.06 -1.87 -5.55
C LEU A 69 1.06 -2.16 -6.68
N MET A 70 1.16 -3.42 -7.08
CA MET A 70 2.08 -3.78 -8.15
C MET A 70 1.68 -3.14 -9.47
N LYS A 71 0.38 -3.06 -9.75
CA LYS A 71 -0.10 -2.34 -10.93
C LYS A 71 0.26 -0.87 -10.86
N TYR A 72 0.14 -0.27 -9.69
CA TYR A 72 0.50 1.13 -9.49
C TYR A 72 1.97 1.35 -9.85
N PHE A 73 2.84 0.44 -9.41
CA PHE A 73 4.27 0.59 -9.68
C PHE A 73 4.62 0.44 -11.16
N THR A 74 3.79 -0.24 -11.93
CA THR A 74 4.03 -0.41 -13.35
C THR A 74 3.23 0.59 -14.20
N SER A 75 2.47 1.47 -13.55
CA SER A 75 1.62 2.43 -14.24
C SER A 75 2.39 3.71 -14.53
N GLU A 76 1.81 4.51 -15.42
CA GLU A 76 2.37 5.82 -15.72
C GLU A 76 2.34 6.75 -14.53
N GLN A 77 1.39 6.55 -13.62
CA GLN A 77 1.29 7.39 -12.44
C GLN A 77 2.54 7.31 -11.59
N TYR A 78 3.05 6.09 -11.42
CA TYR A 78 4.25 5.92 -10.61
C TYR A 78 5.50 6.36 -11.39
N ASN A 79 5.52 6.07 -12.68
CA ASN A 79 6.70 6.32 -13.50
C ASN A 79 6.79 7.75 -14.00
N LYS A 80 5.80 8.53 -13.75
CA LYS A 80 5.82 9.88 -14.23
C LYS A 80 6.97 10.63 -13.56
N GLY A 81 7.70 11.38 -14.33
CA GLY A 81 8.87 12.07 -13.83
C GLY A 81 10.12 11.23 -13.88
N ASP A 82 9.97 10.00 -14.18
CA ASP A 82 11.12 9.12 -14.37
C ASP A 82 11.64 9.29 -15.77
N THR A 83 12.53 9.27 -16.03
CA THR A 83 12.86 9.46 -17.35
C THR A 83 13.01 8.44 -18.41
N PHE A 84 12.18 8.10 -17.91
CA PHE A 84 11.89 7.65 -18.55
C PHE A 84 12.13 7.32 -19.20
N ALA A 85 12.12 7.12 -19.57
CA ALA A 85 11.89 6.91 -19.96
C ALA A 85 11.89 6.39 -20.26
N GLU A 86 11.66 6.23 -20.20
CA GLU A 86 11.38 5.94 -20.25
C GLU A 86 11.43 5.45 -20.53
N ARG A 87 11.55 5.17 -20.79
CA ARG A 87 11.21 4.84 -20.82
C ARG A 87 11.06 4.52 -21.28
N LYS A 88 10.99 4.48 -21.46
CA LYS A 88 10.44 4.39 -21.58
C LYS A 88 10.38 4.20 -21.79
N ARG A 89 10.65 4.00 -22.32
CA ARG A 89 10.25 3.94 -22.27
C ARG A 89 10.12 3.71 -22.34
#